data_648b995c292d3ae0c6ab6837539ba76f
#
_entry.id   648b995c292d3ae0c6ab6837539ba76f
#
_cell.length_a   1.000
_cell.length_b   1.000
_cell.length_c   1.000
_cell.angle_alpha   90.00
_cell.angle_beta   90.00
_cell.angle_gamma   90.00
#
_symmetry.space_group_name_H-M   'P 1'
#
loop_
_entity.id
_entity.type
_entity.pdbx_description
1 polymer ?
#
loop_
_entity_poly.entity_id
_entity_poly.type
_entity_poly.pdbx_seq_one_letter_code
_entity_poly.pdbx_strand_id
1 'polypeptide(L)'
;MEIEMRIRGLMLDPSTNMPIIVLKDVNSDSVLPIWVGVFEANAIALEIEKSAPPRPMTHDLLKNAILGLGAVIDRVVVTELRNDTFYACIWATRDGQPIRIDSRPSDAIALAMRADAPIYVEESVLASSKVATGGTGRITGDDLRRWLEGLSDDDLGRYRM
;
A
#
# COMPACT_ATOMS: atom_id res chain seq x y z
N MET A 1 -3.93 -1.81 17.67
CA MET A 1 -3.28 -0.48 17.55
C MET A 1 -2.86 -0.24 16.10
N GLU A 2 -3.12 0.91 15.59
CA GLU A 2 -2.73 1.30 14.24
C GLU A 2 -1.26 1.74 14.21
N ILE A 3 -0.48 1.18 13.29
CA ILE A 3 0.95 1.49 13.10
C ILE A 3 1.09 2.26 11.81
N GLU A 4 1.70 3.44 11.85
CA GLU A 4 1.94 4.24 10.66
C GLU A 4 3.01 3.61 9.79
N MET A 5 2.71 3.47 8.52
CA MET A 5 3.58 2.87 7.51
C MET A 5 3.83 3.84 6.36
N ARG A 6 4.94 3.66 5.69
CA ARG A 6 5.25 4.36 4.43
C ARG A 6 5.55 3.36 3.33
N ILE A 7 5.28 3.76 2.10
CA ILE A 7 5.67 2.96 0.95
C ILE A 7 7.19 2.98 0.84
N ARG A 8 7.80 1.80 0.93
CA ARG A 8 9.22 1.59 0.68
C ARG A 8 9.50 1.51 -0.82
N GLY A 9 8.61 0.88 -1.57
CA GLY A 9 8.71 0.73 -3.00
C GLY A 9 7.76 -0.30 -3.56
N LEU A 10 7.83 -0.46 -4.88
CA LEU A 10 7.18 -1.51 -5.65
C LEU A 10 8.23 -2.45 -6.19
N MET A 11 7.91 -3.73 -6.23
CA MET A 11 8.78 -4.77 -6.78
C MET A 11 7.95 -5.84 -7.46
N LEU A 12 8.62 -6.68 -8.26
CA LEU A 12 8.02 -7.88 -8.83
C LEU A 12 8.41 -9.10 -8.02
N ASP A 13 7.43 -9.94 -7.73
CA ASP A 13 7.70 -11.28 -7.21
C ASP A 13 8.43 -12.09 -8.29
N PRO A 14 9.68 -12.55 -8.03
CA PRO A 14 10.46 -13.25 -9.05
C PRO A 14 9.86 -14.60 -9.46
N SER A 15 9.01 -15.20 -8.62
CA SER A 15 8.38 -16.50 -8.90
C SER A 15 7.06 -16.37 -9.68
N THR A 16 6.24 -15.38 -9.36
CA THR A 16 4.90 -15.20 -9.94
C THR A 16 4.81 -14.04 -10.92
N ASN A 17 5.81 -13.17 -10.96
CA ASN A 17 5.84 -11.92 -11.73
C ASN A 17 4.71 -10.93 -11.35
N MET A 18 4.14 -11.11 -10.16
CA MET A 18 3.13 -10.20 -9.62
C MET A 18 3.76 -9.03 -8.88
N PRO A 19 3.17 -7.83 -8.99
CA PRO A 19 3.66 -6.68 -8.24
C PRO A 19 3.47 -6.84 -6.73
N ILE A 20 4.43 -6.34 -5.98
CA ILE A 20 4.40 -6.28 -4.52
C ILE A 20 4.60 -4.84 -4.08
N ILE A 21 3.68 -4.34 -3.26
CA ILE A 21 3.88 -3.10 -2.52
C ILE A 21 4.59 -3.46 -1.22
N VAL A 22 5.68 -2.77 -0.91
CA VAL A 22 6.38 -2.93 0.37
C VAL A 22 6.11 -1.71 1.23
N LEU A 23 5.39 -1.91 2.33
CA LEU A 23 5.19 -0.92 3.37
C LEU A 23 6.24 -1.10 4.46
N LYS A 24 6.75 0.00 4.99
CA LYS A 24 7.68 0.01 6.11
C LYS A 24 7.13 0.86 7.25
N ASP A 25 7.24 0.35 8.48
CA ASP A 25 6.94 1.08 9.71
C ASP A 25 7.84 2.32 9.80
N VAL A 26 7.25 3.47 10.12
CA VAL A 26 7.99 4.74 10.26
C VAL A 26 8.92 4.75 11.48
N ASN A 27 8.66 3.91 12.49
CA ASN A 27 9.38 3.88 13.76
C ASN A 27 10.21 2.59 13.99
N SER A 28 10.15 1.63 13.11
CA SER A 28 10.89 0.35 13.24
C SER A 28 11.33 -0.19 11.87
N ASP A 29 11.97 -1.35 11.88
CA ASP A 29 12.36 -2.05 10.65
C ASP A 29 11.31 -3.05 10.16
N SER A 30 10.13 -3.05 10.78
CA SER A 30 9.03 -3.91 10.34
C SER A 30 8.53 -3.52 8.96
N VAL A 31 8.33 -4.52 8.12
CA VAL A 31 7.84 -4.35 6.75
C VAL A 31 6.65 -5.25 6.49
N LEU A 32 5.78 -4.81 5.60
CA LEU A 32 4.62 -5.56 5.15
C LEU A 32 4.61 -5.59 3.62
N PRO A 33 4.86 -6.75 3.00
CA PRO A 33 4.66 -6.93 1.57
C PRO A 33 3.18 -7.23 1.29
N ILE A 34 2.63 -6.58 0.27
CA ILE A 34 1.26 -6.80 -0.20
C ILE A 34 1.29 -7.05 -1.70
N TRP A 35 0.83 -8.23 -2.13
CA TRP A 35 0.67 -8.55 -3.55
C TRP A 35 -0.55 -7.82 -4.10
N VAL A 36 -0.38 -7.17 -5.26
CA VAL A 36 -1.41 -6.33 -5.86
C VAL A 36 -1.55 -6.62 -7.35
N GLY A 37 -2.68 -6.19 -7.94
CA GLY A 37 -2.89 -6.28 -9.38
C GLY A 37 -2.00 -5.30 -10.16
N VAL A 38 -1.78 -5.60 -11.43
CA VAL A 38 -0.92 -4.79 -12.32
C VAL A 38 -1.47 -3.37 -12.49
N PHE A 39 -2.78 -3.22 -12.63
CA PHE A 39 -3.41 -1.90 -12.83
C PHE A 39 -3.29 -1.02 -11.58
N GLU A 40 -3.49 -1.60 -10.41
CA GLU A 40 -3.37 -0.92 -9.13
C GLU A 40 -1.90 -0.56 -8.84
N ALA A 41 -0.99 -1.47 -9.16
CA ALA A 41 0.45 -1.20 -9.05
C ALA A 41 0.89 -0.05 -9.96
N ASN A 42 0.36 0.03 -11.18
CA ASN A 42 0.62 1.13 -12.09
C ASN A 42 0.13 2.48 -11.51
N ALA A 43 -1.06 2.50 -10.91
CA ALA A 43 -1.58 3.70 -10.27
C ALA A 43 -0.68 4.19 -9.14
N ILE A 44 -0.10 3.27 -8.37
CA ILE A 44 0.85 3.59 -7.29
C ILE A 44 2.20 4.04 -7.87
N ALA A 45 2.70 3.37 -8.91
CA ALA A 45 3.95 3.71 -9.57
C ALA A 45 3.93 5.13 -10.13
N LEU A 46 2.83 5.58 -10.73
CA LEU A 46 2.67 6.93 -11.23
C LEU A 46 2.87 7.99 -10.13
N GLU A 47 2.36 7.72 -8.93
CA GLU A 47 2.55 8.62 -7.78
C GLU A 47 3.98 8.57 -7.22
N ILE A 48 4.61 7.40 -7.18
CA ILE A 48 6.02 7.27 -6.77
C ILE A 48 6.92 8.07 -7.73
N GLU A 49 6.68 7.97 -9.02
CA GLU A 49 7.42 8.66 -10.07
C GLU A 49 7.03 10.13 -10.21
N LYS A 50 5.98 10.57 -9.49
CA LYS A 50 5.37 11.91 -9.60
C LYS A 50 5.03 12.29 -11.04
N SER A 51 4.57 11.30 -11.79
CA SER A 51 4.12 11.46 -13.16
C SER A 51 2.63 11.80 -13.18
N ALA A 52 2.31 13.03 -13.57
CA ALA A 52 0.94 13.47 -13.66
C ALA A 52 0.38 13.17 -15.06
N PRO A 53 -0.67 12.36 -15.19
CA PRO A 53 -1.36 12.18 -16.45
C PRO A 53 -2.08 13.46 -16.86
N PRO A 54 -2.34 13.68 -18.17
CA PRO A 54 -3.00 14.91 -18.66
C PRO A 54 -4.47 15.04 -18.21
N ARG A 55 -5.10 13.95 -17.87
CA ARG A 55 -6.47 13.90 -17.36
C ARG A 55 -6.53 12.98 -16.12
N PRO A 56 -7.49 13.22 -15.17
CA PRO A 56 -7.65 12.38 -14.00
C PRO A 56 -7.86 10.91 -14.38
N MET A 57 -7.09 10.02 -13.75
CA MET A 57 -7.28 8.58 -13.81
C MET A 57 -8.21 8.12 -12.67
N THR A 58 -8.47 6.83 -12.57
CA THR A 58 -9.49 6.29 -11.64
C THR A 58 -9.29 6.74 -10.19
N HIS A 59 -8.08 6.66 -9.65
CA HIS A 59 -7.82 7.05 -8.26
C HIS A 59 -7.78 8.57 -8.08
N ASP A 60 -7.39 9.33 -9.10
CA ASP A 60 -7.53 10.79 -9.12
C ASP A 60 -9.00 11.20 -9.08
N LEU A 61 -9.82 10.52 -9.89
CA LEU A 61 -11.26 10.74 -9.91
C LEU A 61 -11.90 10.38 -8.56
N LEU A 62 -11.50 9.28 -7.94
CA LEU A 62 -11.98 8.89 -6.61
C LEU A 62 -11.68 9.98 -5.57
N LYS A 63 -10.46 10.47 -5.52
CA LYS A 63 -10.09 11.62 -4.67
C LYS A 63 -10.97 12.83 -4.96
N ASN A 64 -11.09 13.20 -6.24
CA ASN A 64 -11.86 14.36 -6.65
C ASN A 64 -13.35 14.21 -6.30
N ALA A 65 -13.91 13.01 -6.44
CA ALA A 65 -15.30 12.73 -6.08
C ALA A 65 -15.53 12.88 -4.57
N ILE A 66 -14.64 12.34 -3.75
CA ILE A 66 -14.75 12.45 -2.27
C ILE A 66 -14.67 13.91 -1.86
N LEU A 67 -13.69 14.66 -2.36
CA LEU A 67 -13.53 16.09 -2.07
C LEU A 67 -14.71 16.92 -2.63
N GLY A 68 -15.18 16.60 -3.83
CA GLY A 68 -16.30 17.28 -4.46
C GLY A 68 -17.62 17.10 -3.73
N LEU A 69 -17.78 16.00 -2.98
CA LEU A 69 -18.94 15.74 -2.10
C LEU A 69 -18.78 16.34 -0.70
N GLY A 70 -17.73 17.12 -0.47
CA GLY A 70 -17.51 17.82 0.79
C GLY A 70 -16.87 16.99 1.89
N ALA A 71 -16.27 15.85 1.56
CA ALA A 71 -15.53 15.04 2.52
C ALA A 71 -14.02 15.26 2.39
N VAL A 72 -13.30 15.05 3.50
CA VAL A 72 -11.84 15.09 3.56
C VAL A 72 -11.34 13.69 3.90
N ILE A 73 -10.32 13.24 3.19
CA ILE A 73 -9.70 11.93 3.45
C ILE A 73 -8.73 12.11 4.61
N ASP A 74 -8.98 11.40 5.72
CA ASP A 74 -8.17 11.53 6.94
C ASP A 74 -7.00 10.56 6.94
N ARG A 75 -7.26 9.28 6.69
CA ARG A 75 -6.26 8.21 6.66
C ARG A 75 -6.80 6.96 5.98
N VAL A 76 -5.91 6.06 5.65
CA VAL A 76 -6.28 4.71 5.22
C VAL A 76 -5.65 3.69 6.17
N VAL A 77 -6.34 2.57 6.38
CA VAL A 77 -5.92 1.54 7.34
C VAL A 77 -6.05 0.16 6.70
N VAL A 78 -4.99 -0.62 6.72
CA VAL A 78 -5.06 -2.06 6.45
C VAL A 78 -5.50 -2.73 7.74
N THR A 79 -6.72 -3.25 7.76
CA THR A 79 -7.43 -3.61 8.99
C THR A 79 -7.36 -5.08 9.33
N GLU A 80 -7.25 -5.95 8.34
CA GLU A 80 -7.37 -7.39 8.54
C GLU A 80 -6.62 -8.18 7.46
N LEU A 81 -6.06 -9.32 7.86
CA LEU A 81 -5.62 -10.38 6.97
C LEU A 81 -6.44 -11.63 7.28
N ARG A 82 -7.28 -12.06 6.34
CA ARG A 82 -8.17 -13.21 6.49
C ARG A 82 -8.18 -14.02 5.20
N ASN A 83 -7.95 -15.33 5.33
CA ASN A 83 -7.90 -16.25 4.18
C ASN A 83 -6.96 -15.76 3.07
N ASP A 84 -5.74 -15.36 3.44
CA ASP A 84 -4.71 -14.81 2.54
C ASP A 84 -5.12 -13.52 1.81
N THR A 85 -6.18 -12.88 2.28
CA THR A 85 -6.70 -11.63 1.69
C THR A 85 -6.59 -10.49 2.69
N PHE A 86 -5.95 -9.41 2.28
CA PHE A 86 -5.89 -8.18 3.05
C PHE A 86 -7.15 -7.35 2.84
N TYR A 87 -7.65 -6.79 3.92
CA TYR A 87 -8.77 -5.84 3.94
C TYR A 87 -8.26 -4.48 4.38
N ALA A 88 -8.87 -3.45 3.83
CA ALA A 88 -8.55 -2.07 4.20
C ALA A 88 -9.79 -1.21 4.28
N CYS A 89 -9.66 -0.06 4.89
CA CYS A 89 -10.68 0.97 4.87
C CYS A 89 -10.07 2.37 4.69
N ILE A 90 -10.88 3.24 4.15
CA ILE A 90 -10.61 4.65 4.02
C ILE A 90 -11.45 5.38 5.07
N TRP A 91 -10.80 6.19 5.89
CA TRP A 91 -11.47 7.09 6.81
C TRP A 91 -11.54 8.48 6.21
N ALA A 92 -12.74 9.02 6.15
CA ALA A 92 -13.00 10.38 5.70
C ALA A 92 -13.89 11.10 6.71
N THR A 93 -13.92 12.40 6.67
CA THR A 93 -14.79 13.24 7.49
C THR A 93 -15.62 14.16 6.60
N ARG A 94 -16.92 14.20 6.85
CA ARG A 94 -17.85 15.14 6.22
C ARG A 94 -18.72 15.76 7.30
N ASP A 95 -18.78 17.09 7.33
CA ASP A 95 -19.57 17.86 8.31
C ASP A 95 -19.30 17.42 9.78
N GLY A 96 -18.03 17.14 10.10
CA GLY A 96 -17.60 16.69 11.42
C GLY A 96 -17.94 15.22 11.73
N GLN A 97 -18.56 14.49 10.79
CA GLN A 97 -18.92 13.08 10.96
C GLN A 97 -17.92 12.17 10.27
N PRO A 98 -17.40 11.13 10.96
CA PRO A 98 -16.51 10.16 10.34
C PRO A 98 -17.28 9.24 9.40
N ILE A 99 -16.67 8.94 8.26
CA ILE A 99 -17.17 8.01 7.25
C ILE A 99 -16.11 6.93 7.06
N ARG A 100 -16.53 5.66 7.14
CA ARG A 100 -15.67 4.51 6.88
C ARG A 100 -16.08 3.89 5.55
N ILE A 101 -15.11 3.75 4.64
CA ILE A 101 -15.34 3.18 3.31
C ILE A 101 -14.49 1.90 3.21
N ASP A 102 -15.14 0.78 2.89
CA ASP A 102 -14.45 -0.47 2.62
C ASP A 102 -13.63 -0.37 1.33
N SER A 103 -12.44 -0.94 1.33
CA SER A 103 -11.49 -0.83 0.21
C SER A 103 -10.54 -2.02 0.17
N ARG A 104 -10.04 -2.32 -1.03
CA ARG A 104 -8.83 -3.12 -1.14
C ARG A 104 -7.62 -2.29 -0.71
N PRO A 105 -6.58 -2.90 -0.11
CA PRO A 105 -5.37 -2.17 0.29
C PRO A 105 -4.72 -1.38 -0.83
N SER A 106 -4.63 -1.95 -2.03
CA SER A 106 -4.03 -1.29 -3.21
C SER A 106 -4.74 0.00 -3.58
N ASP A 107 -6.08 0.01 -3.59
CA ASP A 107 -6.88 1.20 -3.91
C ASP A 107 -6.79 2.25 -2.79
N ALA A 108 -6.83 1.82 -1.54
CA ALA A 108 -6.67 2.70 -0.39
C ALA A 108 -5.29 3.39 -0.39
N ILE A 109 -4.23 2.65 -0.68
CA ILE A 109 -2.86 3.18 -0.77
C ILE A 109 -2.74 4.16 -1.95
N ALA A 110 -3.24 3.80 -3.13
CA ALA A 110 -3.22 4.67 -4.30
C ALA A 110 -3.96 5.99 -4.05
N LEU A 111 -5.08 5.92 -3.33
CA LEU A 111 -5.83 7.09 -2.90
C LEU A 111 -5.07 7.93 -1.87
N ALA A 112 -4.51 7.29 -0.85
CA ALA A 112 -3.77 7.97 0.21
C ALA A 112 -2.58 8.77 -0.34
N MET A 113 -1.86 8.21 -1.30
CA MET A 113 -0.75 8.90 -1.96
C MET A 113 -1.20 10.17 -2.68
N ARG A 114 -2.37 10.15 -3.32
CA ARG A 114 -2.93 11.31 -4.04
C ARG A 114 -3.50 12.36 -3.11
N ALA A 115 -4.05 11.92 -1.98
CA ALA A 115 -4.64 12.79 -0.98
C ALA A 115 -3.64 13.30 0.07
N ASP A 116 -2.39 12.84 -0.01
CA ASP A 116 -1.36 13.11 0.99
C ASP A 116 -1.80 12.68 2.40
N ALA A 117 -2.52 11.57 2.46
CA ALA A 117 -3.07 11.01 3.70
C ALA A 117 -2.14 9.91 4.25
N PRO A 118 -2.03 9.77 5.57
CA PRO A 118 -1.21 8.72 6.16
C PRO A 118 -1.80 7.32 5.96
N ILE A 119 -0.91 6.34 5.90
CA ILE A 119 -1.24 4.92 5.77
C ILE A 119 -0.94 4.24 7.09
N TYR A 120 -1.90 3.49 7.60
CA TYR A 120 -1.77 2.70 8.82
C TYR A 120 -2.03 1.22 8.54
N VAL A 121 -1.47 0.39 9.39
CA VAL A 121 -1.70 -1.05 9.41
C VAL A 121 -2.02 -1.46 10.85
N GLU A 122 -3.04 -2.26 11.05
CA GLU A 122 -3.32 -2.83 12.37
C GLU A 122 -2.18 -3.77 12.81
N GLU A 123 -1.79 -3.67 14.06
CA GLU A 123 -0.71 -4.48 14.63
C GLU A 123 -0.97 -5.98 14.44
N SER A 124 -2.22 -6.42 14.54
CA SER A 124 -2.65 -7.80 14.30
C SER A 124 -2.34 -8.27 12.87
N VAL A 125 -2.42 -7.39 11.89
CA VAL A 125 -2.09 -7.69 10.49
C VAL A 125 -0.60 -7.95 10.33
N LEU A 126 0.24 -7.14 10.95
CA LEU A 126 1.69 -7.34 10.94
C LEU A 126 2.08 -8.66 11.62
N ALA A 127 1.45 -9.00 12.75
CA ALA A 127 1.67 -10.25 13.44
C ALA A 127 1.24 -11.46 12.60
N SER A 128 0.06 -11.40 11.97
CA SER A 128 -0.48 -12.47 11.11
C SER A 128 0.32 -12.67 9.84
N SER A 129 0.81 -11.60 9.21
CA SER A 129 1.60 -11.69 7.99
C SER A 129 2.95 -12.35 8.21
N LYS A 130 3.55 -12.21 9.39
CA LYS A 130 4.79 -12.91 9.78
C LYS A 130 4.58 -14.42 9.88
N VAL A 131 3.38 -14.86 10.23
CA VAL A 131 3.02 -16.28 10.32
C VAL A 131 2.70 -16.87 8.96
N ALA A 132 2.03 -16.12 8.10
CA ALA A 132 1.60 -16.56 6.77
C ALA A 132 2.78 -16.77 5.79
N THR A 133 3.90 -16.12 6.00
CA THR A 133 5.12 -16.30 5.19
C THR A 133 5.86 -17.60 5.51
N GLY A 134 5.28 -18.50 6.33
CA GLY A 134 5.63 -19.93 6.41
C GLY A 134 7.07 -20.28 6.78
N GLY A 135 7.75 -19.45 7.52
CA GLY A 135 9.09 -19.72 8.00
C GLY A 135 9.23 -19.36 9.47
N THR A 136 9.71 -20.29 10.25
CA THR A 136 10.25 -20.07 11.59
C THR A 136 11.44 -19.11 11.56
N GLY A 137 11.20 -17.90 11.13
CA GLY A 137 12.22 -16.87 11.04
C GLY A 137 11.54 -15.51 10.99
N ARG A 138 11.84 -14.68 11.95
CA ARG A 138 11.74 -13.24 11.74
C ARG A 138 12.34 -12.96 10.38
N ILE A 139 11.53 -12.47 9.42
CA ILE A 139 12.10 -11.73 8.31
C ILE A 139 12.68 -10.48 8.97
N THR A 140 13.93 -10.55 9.31
CA THR A 140 14.65 -9.41 9.83
C THR A 140 14.77 -8.42 8.68
N GLY A 141 14.87 -7.13 8.97
CA GLY A 141 15.18 -6.13 7.96
C GLY A 141 16.36 -6.52 7.07
N ASP A 142 17.27 -7.35 7.59
CA ASP A 142 18.42 -7.91 6.85
C ASP A 142 18.05 -8.98 5.84
N ASP A 143 17.06 -9.84 6.12
CA ASP A 143 16.61 -10.85 5.16
C ASP A 143 15.86 -10.22 3.99
N LEU A 144 15.05 -9.20 4.28
CA LEU A 144 14.40 -8.41 3.23
C LEU A 144 15.43 -7.58 2.46
N ARG A 145 16.44 -7.04 3.15
CA ARG A 145 17.52 -6.28 2.52
C ARG A 145 18.35 -7.17 1.57
N ARG A 146 18.70 -8.39 1.99
CA ARG A 146 19.38 -9.37 1.13
C ARG A 146 18.55 -9.78 -0.07
N TRP A 147 17.24 -9.94 0.13
CA TRP A 147 16.33 -10.25 -0.96
C TRP A 147 16.18 -9.05 -1.91
N LEU A 148 16.10 -7.82 -1.38
CA LEU A 148 16.10 -6.58 -2.14
C LEU A 148 17.43 -6.34 -2.88
N GLU A 149 18.56 -6.66 -2.26
CA GLU A 149 19.90 -6.55 -2.85
C GLU A 149 20.16 -7.64 -3.91
N GLY A 150 19.42 -8.75 -3.84
CA GLY A 150 19.46 -9.82 -4.85
C GLY A 150 18.59 -9.54 -6.09
N LEU A 151 17.79 -8.47 -6.08
CA LEU A 151 17.03 -8.04 -7.25
C LEU A 151 17.91 -7.11 -8.10
N SER A 152 18.04 -7.43 -9.38
CA SER A 152 18.78 -6.59 -10.31
C SER A 152 18.00 -5.30 -10.61
N ASP A 153 18.71 -4.25 -10.99
CA ASP A 153 18.10 -3.00 -11.47
C ASP A 153 17.11 -3.21 -12.62
N ASP A 154 17.28 -4.29 -13.39
CA ASP A 154 16.35 -4.71 -14.44
C ASP A 154 14.99 -5.18 -13.89
N ASP A 155 14.95 -5.77 -12.69
CA ASP A 155 13.71 -6.19 -12.05
C ASP A 155 12.91 -5.00 -11.51
N LEU A 156 13.60 -3.93 -11.13
CA LEU A 156 13.02 -2.67 -10.67
C LEU A 156 12.65 -1.73 -11.84
N GLY A 157 13.28 -1.91 -13.00
CA GLY A 157 13.18 -1.00 -14.15
C GLY A 157 12.05 -1.30 -15.15
N ARG A 158 11.31 -2.41 -14.99
CA ARG A 158 10.30 -2.84 -15.97
C ARG A 158 8.96 -2.10 -15.91
N TYR A 159 8.77 -1.16 -14.98
CA TYR A 159 7.59 -0.30 -14.94
C TYR A 159 7.75 1.04 -15.66
N ARG A 160 8.62 1.08 -16.66
CA ARG A 160 8.58 2.17 -17.63
C ARG A 160 7.51 1.84 -18.68
N MET A 161 6.36 2.38 -18.48
CA MET A 161 5.46 2.63 -19.58
C MET A 161 5.60 4.05 -20.04
#